data_f28d7aff2ecd7ff09d2db3eb868e71e2
#
_entry.id   f28d7aff2ecd7ff09d2db3eb868e71e2
#
_cell.length_a   1.000
_cell.length_b   1.000
_cell.length_c   1.000
_cell.angle_alpha   90.00
_cell.angle_beta   90.00
_cell.angle_gamma   90.00
#
_symmetry.space_group_name_H-M   'P 1'
#
loop_
_entity.id
_entity.type
_entity.pdbx_description
1 polymer ?
#
loop_
_entity_poly.entity_id
_entity_poly.type
_entity_poly.pdbx_seq_one_letter_code
_entity_poly.pdbx_strand_id
1 'polypeptide(L)'
;MSVLSERIKDTRFLDLIRKALNAGYMEFRTYSHSVAGTPQGSIISPILANIFLDKLDKFILELKEEFDVGSKATIHPTYKKLSLKKERAKSVTEKLALQKIIRLIPSKLEIDPKFKKMEYIRYADD
;
A
#
# COMPACT_ATOMS: atom_id res chain seq x y z
N MET A 1 10.85 -18.95 10.03
CA MET A 1 11.17 -20.27 9.43
C MET A 1 9.94 -20.98 8.85
N SER A 2 8.77 -20.97 9.52
CA SER A 2 7.54 -21.60 9.02
C SER A 2 7.18 -21.18 7.57
N VAL A 3 7.22 -19.89 7.27
CA VAL A 3 6.92 -19.34 5.93
C VAL A 3 7.83 -19.95 4.84
N LEU A 4 9.12 -20.11 5.13
CA LEU A 4 10.07 -20.72 4.19
C LEU A 4 9.78 -22.21 3.99
N SER A 5 9.48 -22.95 5.07
CA SER A 5 9.22 -24.38 5.00
C SER A 5 7.91 -24.76 4.28
N GLU A 6 7.00 -23.81 4.07
CA GLU A 6 5.82 -24.01 3.23
C GLU A 6 6.19 -24.39 1.80
N ARG A 7 7.24 -23.75 1.25
CA ARG A 7 7.65 -23.91 -0.14
C ARG A 7 8.96 -24.67 -0.32
N ILE A 8 9.90 -24.54 0.62
CA ILE A 8 11.23 -25.14 0.56
C ILE A 8 11.21 -26.40 1.41
N LYS A 9 11.46 -27.56 0.79
CA LYS A 9 11.48 -28.86 1.47
C LYS A 9 12.90 -29.35 1.81
N ASP A 10 13.92 -28.69 1.27
CA ASP A 10 15.31 -28.99 1.57
C ASP A 10 15.68 -28.57 2.99
N THR A 11 15.80 -29.54 3.88
CA THR A 11 16.12 -29.34 5.30
C THR A 11 17.52 -28.76 5.50
N ARG A 12 18.50 -29.15 4.65
CA ARG A 12 19.88 -28.63 4.73
C ARG A 12 19.90 -27.13 4.42
N PHE A 13 19.16 -26.71 3.41
CA PHE A 13 19.03 -25.30 3.07
C PHE A 13 18.34 -24.51 4.20
N LEU A 14 17.25 -25.04 4.75
CA LEU A 14 16.53 -24.40 5.86
C LEU A 14 17.42 -24.28 7.11
N ASP A 15 18.24 -25.27 7.40
CA ASP A 15 19.19 -25.22 8.52
C ASP A 15 20.30 -24.21 8.28
N LEU A 16 20.76 -24.04 7.04
CA LEU A 16 21.72 -22.99 6.69
C LEU A 16 21.12 -21.59 6.95
N ILE A 17 19.90 -21.35 6.52
CA ILE A 17 19.19 -20.08 6.79
C ILE A 17 19.02 -19.86 8.30
N ARG A 18 18.63 -20.90 9.04
CA ARG A 18 18.51 -20.81 10.51
C ARG A 18 19.83 -20.43 11.17
N LYS A 19 20.93 -21.05 10.75
CA LYS A 19 22.27 -20.71 11.23
C LYS A 19 22.64 -19.27 10.90
N ALA A 20 22.35 -18.80 9.67
CA ALA A 20 22.59 -17.41 9.27
C ALA A 20 21.78 -16.41 10.10
N LEU A 21 20.50 -16.70 10.41
CA LEU A 21 19.66 -15.85 11.25
C LEU A 21 20.15 -15.79 12.71
N ASN A 22 20.78 -16.84 13.20
CA ASN A 22 21.27 -16.94 14.59
C ASN A 22 22.76 -16.59 14.73
N ALA A 23 23.46 -16.34 13.64
CA ALA A 23 24.92 -16.17 13.66
C ALA A 23 25.39 -14.93 14.42
N GLY A 24 24.52 -13.92 14.61
CA GLY A 24 24.92 -12.64 15.18
C GLY A 24 25.87 -11.87 14.25
N TYR A 25 26.59 -10.93 14.81
CA TYR A 25 27.58 -10.14 14.06
C TYR A 25 28.80 -9.85 14.92
N MET A 26 29.92 -9.57 14.25
CA MET A 26 31.16 -9.20 14.91
C MET A 26 31.49 -7.75 14.57
N GLU A 27 31.63 -6.92 15.60
CA GLU A 27 32.03 -5.51 15.49
C GLU A 27 33.21 -5.25 16.42
N PHE A 28 34.26 -4.59 15.89
CA PHE A 28 35.49 -4.31 16.64
C PHE A 28 36.06 -5.51 17.43
N ARG A 29 36.04 -6.71 16.83
CA ARG A 29 36.45 -7.99 17.44
C ARG A 29 35.57 -8.46 18.62
N THR A 30 34.43 -7.82 18.82
CA THR A 30 33.44 -8.22 19.83
C THR A 30 32.25 -8.89 19.14
N TYR A 31 31.91 -10.10 19.61
CA TYR A 31 30.76 -10.82 19.10
C TYR A 31 29.49 -10.33 19.80
N SER A 32 28.45 -10.04 19.02
CA SER A 32 27.14 -9.64 19.52
C SER A 32 26.05 -10.52 18.92
N HIS A 33 25.14 -10.96 19.77
CA HIS A 33 23.95 -11.65 19.32
C HIS A 33 22.98 -10.69 18.66
N SER A 34 22.48 -11.03 17.48
CA SER A 34 21.40 -10.29 16.85
C SER A 34 20.05 -10.71 17.44
N VAL A 35 19.36 -9.80 18.10
CA VAL A 35 17.99 -10.01 18.57
C VAL A 35 16.98 -9.91 17.44
N ALA A 36 17.32 -9.17 16.38
CA ALA A 36 16.46 -8.86 15.23
C ALA A 36 16.73 -9.76 14.00
N GLY A 37 17.38 -10.91 14.17
CA GLY A 37 17.71 -11.81 13.04
C GLY A 37 19.03 -11.47 12.35
N THR A 38 19.09 -11.36 11.03
CA THR A 38 20.33 -11.07 10.31
C THR A 38 20.81 -9.63 10.59
N PRO A 39 22.15 -9.41 10.68
CA PRO A 39 22.69 -8.07 10.89
C PRO A 39 22.35 -7.16 9.71
N GLN A 40 22.24 -5.86 10.02
CA GLN A 40 22.03 -4.83 9.00
C GLN A 40 23.12 -4.88 7.93
N GLY A 41 22.73 -4.81 6.64
CA GLY A 41 23.67 -4.94 5.51
C GLY A 41 23.92 -6.38 5.04
N SER A 42 23.29 -7.39 5.63
CA SER A 42 23.37 -8.76 5.11
C SER A 42 22.68 -8.87 3.74
N ILE A 43 23.35 -9.47 2.77
CA ILE A 43 22.86 -9.66 1.38
C ILE A 43 21.53 -10.42 1.34
N ILE A 44 21.32 -11.34 2.27
CA ILE A 44 20.10 -12.18 2.31
C ILE A 44 18.93 -11.51 3.04
N SER A 45 19.17 -10.49 3.87
CA SER A 45 18.13 -9.85 4.68
C SER A 45 16.97 -9.28 3.86
N PRO A 46 17.19 -8.52 2.76
CA PRO A 46 16.08 -7.98 1.98
C PRO A 46 15.21 -9.08 1.35
N ILE A 47 15.84 -10.19 0.95
CA ILE A 47 15.11 -11.32 0.36
C ILE A 47 14.22 -11.98 1.42
N LEU A 48 14.76 -12.26 2.61
CA LEU A 48 14.00 -12.86 3.69
C LEU A 48 12.88 -11.94 4.20
N ALA A 49 13.14 -10.64 4.30
CA ALA A 49 12.14 -9.65 4.66
C ALA A 49 10.99 -9.64 3.64
N ASN A 50 11.28 -9.60 2.34
CA ASN A 50 10.25 -9.62 1.30
C ASN A 50 9.43 -10.92 1.29
N ILE A 51 10.05 -12.07 1.54
CA ILE A 51 9.33 -13.35 1.67
C ILE A 51 8.37 -13.32 2.87
N PHE A 52 8.77 -12.71 3.97
CA PHE A 52 7.93 -12.57 5.15
C PHE A 52 6.78 -11.58 4.90
N LEU A 53 7.10 -10.43 4.31
CA LEU A 53 6.13 -9.36 4.01
C LEU A 53 5.13 -9.74 2.91
N ASP A 54 5.44 -10.70 2.04
CA ASP A 54 4.48 -11.27 1.07
C ASP A 54 3.19 -11.81 1.76
N LYS A 55 3.31 -12.27 3.01
CA LYS A 55 2.13 -12.69 3.79
C LYS A 55 1.25 -11.51 4.17
N LEU A 56 1.87 -10.39 4.54
CA LEU A 56 1.16 -9.13 4.83
C LEU A 56 0.51 -8.58 3.56
N ASP A 57 1.24 -8.57 2.45
CA ASP A 57 0.73 -8.10 1.15
C ASP A 57 -0.54 -8.87 0.77
N LYS A 58 -0.52 -10.21 0.89
CA LYS A 58 -1.68 -11.07 0.59
C LYS A 58 -2.86 -10.77 1.52
N PHE A 59 -2.61 -10.67 2.82
CA PHE A 59 -3.66 -10.32 3.79
C PHE A 59 -4.31 -8.97 3.47
N ILE A 60 -3.52 -7.97 3.12
CA ILE A 60 -4.05 -6.64 2.78
C ILE A 60 -4.83 -6.67 1.45
N LEU A 61 -4.41 -7.49 0.48
CA LEU A 61 -5.15 -7.66 -0.77
C LEU A 61 -6.52 -8.33 -0.52
N GLU A 62 -6.58 -9.35 0.32
CA GLU A 62 -7.85 -9.96 0.74
C GLU A 62 -8.75 -8.93 1.45
N LEU A 63 -8.19 -8.19 2.40
CA LEU A 63 -8.92 -7.11 3.09
C LEU A 63 -9.42 -6.03 2.12
N LYS A 64 -8.62 -5.70 1.10
CA LYS A 64 -9.01 -4.75 0.07
C LYS A 64 -10.20 -5.25 -0.74
N GLU A 65 -10.23 -6.52 -1.11
CA GLU A 65 -11.37 -7.12 -1.84
C GLU A 65 -12.67 -7.04 -1.03
N GLU A 66 -12.60 -7.25 0.28
CA GLU A 66 -13.76 -7.12 1.19
C GLU A 66 -14.17 -5.65 1.39
N PHE A 67 -13.20 -4.74 1.43
CA PHE A 67 -13.43 -3.32 1.73
C PHE A 67 -13.95 -2.54 0.51
N ASP A 68 -13.48 -2.85 -0.69
CA ASP A 68 -13.75 -2.09 -1.90
C ASP A 68 -15.22 -2.29 -2.34
N VAL A 69 -15.95 -1.18 -2.46
CA VAL A 69 -17.34 -1.15 -2.89
C VAL A 69 -17.50 -0.20 -4.06
N GLY A 70 -18.16 -0.68 -5.12
CA GLY A 70 -18.46 0.12 -6.30
C GLY A 70 -17.26 0.40 -7.20
N SER A 71 -17.55 0.84 -8.41
CA SER A 71 -16.52 1.12 -9.43
C SER A 71 -16.21 2.61 -9.59
N LYS A 72 -17.15 3.48 -9.21
CA LYS A 72 -17.04 4.95 -9.38
C LYS A 72 -17.66 5.68 -8.21
N ALA A 73 -16.94 6.68 -7.70
CA ALA A 73 -17.45 7.57 -6.67
C ALA A 73 -18.60 8.44 -7.18
N THR A 74 -19.58 8.67 -6.34
CA THR A 74 -20.76 9.51 -6.63
C THR A 74 -20.34 10.98 -6.76
N ILE A 75 -20.76 11.61 -7.85
CA ILE A 75 -20.48 13.03 -8.09
C ILE A 75 -21.31 13.87 -7.13
N HIS A 76 -20.69 14.90 -6.53
CA HIS A 76 -21.37 15.82 -5.63
C HIS A 76 -22.52 16.53 -6.37
N PRO A 77 -23.75 16.58 -5.82
CA PRO A 77 -24.93 17.09 -6.53
C PRO A 77 -24.78 18.55 -7.00
N THR A 78 -24.20 19.40 -6.15
CA THR A 78 -23.95 20.82 -6.48
C THR A 78 -22.91 20.95 -7.60
N TYR A 79 -21.83 20.16 -7.54
CA TYR A 79 -20.83 20.11 -8.60
C TYR A 79 -21.46 19.73 -9.95
N LYS A 80 -22.30 18.68 -9.97
CA LYS A 80 -23.01 18.24 -11.18
C LYS A 80 -23.91 19.33 -11.75
N LYS A 81 -24.70 20.01 -10.89
CA LYS A 81 -25.57 21.12 -11.31
C LYS A 81 -24.78 22.27 -11.93
N LEU A 82 -23.69 22.69 -11.29
CA LEU A 82 -22.86 23.79 -11.79
C LEU A 82 -22.10 23.42 -13.06
N SER A 83 -21.62 22.20 -13.18
CA SER A 83 -20.98 21.70 -14.41
C SER A 83 -21.95 21.73 -15.59
N LEU A 84 -23.17 21.24 -15.43
CA LEU A 84 -24.21 21.29 -16.46
C LEU A 84 -24.59 22.74 -16.82
N LYS A 85 -24.66 23.64 -15.81
CA LYS A 85 -24.92 25.06 -16.06
C LYS A 85 -23.78 25.69 -16.85
N LYS A 86 -22.54 25.38 -16.53
CA LYS A 86 -21.35 25.86 -17.28
C LYS A 86 -21.37 25.39 -18.74
N GLU A 87 -21.73 24.12 -19.00
CA GLU A 87 -21.82 23.60 -20.37
C GLU A 87 -22.87 24.32 -21.19
N ARG A 88 -24.02 24.66 -20.58
CA ARG A 88 -25.14 25.36 -21.23
C ARG A 88 -24.91 26.88 -21.40
N ALA A 89 -23.98 27.46 -20.65
CA ALA A 89 -23.66 28.90 -20.73
C ALA A 89 -23.13 29.26 -22.12
N LYS A 90 -23.66 30.32 -22.70
CA LYS A 90 -23.25 30.81 -24.03
C LYS A 90 -22.10 31.82 -23.94
N SER A 91 -22.01 32.57 -22.85
CA SER A 91 -20.97 33.60 -22.66
C SER A 91 -19.69 33.01 -22.07
N VAL A 92 -18.53 33.42 -22.57
CA VAL A 92 -17.21 33.06 -22.05
C VAL A 92 -17.03 33.59 -20.63
N THR A 93 -17.48 34.78 -20.33
CA THR A 93 -17.41 35.40 -18.99
C THR A 93 -18.19 34.61 -17.96
N GLU A 94 -19.40 34.14 -18.31
CA GLU A 94 -20.23 33.28 -17.44
C GLU A 94 -19.57 31.92 -17.20
N LYS A 95 -18.99 31.34 -18.23
CA LYS A 95 -18.23 30.07 -18.10
C LYS A 95 -17.06 30.20 -17.13
N LEU A 96 -16.30 31.29 -17.21
CA LEU A 96 -15.17 31.56 -16.33
C LEU A 96 -15.60 31.79 -14.87
N ALA A 97 -16.70 32.54 -14.67
CA ALA A 97 -17.25 32.73 -13.33
C ALA A 97 -17.71 31.43 -12.70
N LEU A 98 -18.45 30.59 -13.42
CA LEU A 98 -18.89 29.27 -12.96
C LEU A 98 -17.69 28.35 -12.69
N GLN A 99 -16.65 28.42 -13.50
CA GLN A 99 -15.45 27.61 -13.30
C GLN A 99 -14.71 27.95 -12.00
N LYS A 100 -14.66 29.25 -11.62
CA LYS A 100 -14.09 29.67 -10.34
C LYS A 100 -14.86 29.05 -9.16
N ILE A 101 -16.19 29.06 -9.24
CA ILE A 101 -17.06 28.50 -8.20
C ILE A 101 -16.91 26.96 -8.14
N ILE A 102 -16.88 26.29 -9.29
CA ILE A 102 -16.74 24.82 -9.38
C ILE A 102 -15.43 24.35 -8.75
N ARG A 103 -14.33 25.11 -8.86
CA ARG A 103 -13.03 24.75 -8.25
C ARG A 103 -13.03 24.75 -6.73
N LEU A 104 -13.97 25.45 -6.10
CA LEU A 104 -14.11 25.52 -4.64
C LEU A 104 -14.97 24.39 -4.06
N ILE A 105 -15.61 23.60 -4.92
CA ILE A 105 -16.53 22.54 -4.50
C ILE A 105 -15.91 21.18 -4.80
N PRO A 106 -15.95 20.23 -3.86
CA PRO A 106 -15.46 18.89 -4.11
C PRO A 106 -16.26 18.23 -5.24
N SER A 107 -15.57 17.60 -6.19
CA SER A 107 -16.21 16.95 -7.35
C SER A 107 -16.97 15.67 -6.98
N LYS A 108 -16.58 15.03 -5.88
CA LYS A 108 -17.15 13.77 -5.37
C LYS A 108 -17.64 13.95 -3.94
N LEU A 109 -18.52 13.08 -3.49
CA LEU A 109 -18.92 13.02 -2.08
C LEU A 109 -17.72 12.58 -1.23
N GLU A 110 -17.49 13.23 -0.09
CA GLU A 110 -16.45 12.84 0.89
C GLU A 110 -16.79 11.50 1.55
N ILE A 111 -18.05 11.32 1.87
CA ILE A 111 -18.56 10.05 2.44
C ILE A 111 -19.57 9.49 1.44
N ASP A 112 -19.18 8.43 0.74
CA ASP A 112 -20.02 7.77 -0.25
C ASP A 112 -20.28 6.32 0.20
N PRO A 113 -21.48 5.98 0.65
CA PRO A 113 -21.81 4.62 1.06
C PRO A 113 -21.78 3.61 -0.09
N LYS A 114 -21.85 4.09 -1.35
CA LYS A 114 -21.86 3.26 -2.55
C LYS A 114 -20.48 3.12 -3.18
N PHE A 115 -19.48 3.83 -2.64
CA PHE A 115 -18.12 3.77 -3.14
C PHE A 115 -17.13 3.87 -1.97
N LYS A 116 -16.38 2.81 -1.79
CA LYS A 116 -15.24 2.75 -0.88
C LYS A 116 -14.09 2.12 -1.64
N LYS A 117 -12.90 2.68 -1.50
CA LYS A 117 -11.72 2.15 -2.14
C LYS A 117 -10.51 2.31 -1.24
N MET A 118 -9.78 1.24 -1.05
CA MET A 118 -8.51 1.21 -0.36
C MET A 118 -7.39 1.07 -1.37
N GLU A 119 -6.35 1.88 -1.25
CA GLU A 119 -5.10 1.72 -2.01
C GLU A 119 -4.01 1.27 -1.04
N TYR A 120 -3.25 0.28 -1.47
CA TYR A 120 -2.12 -0.24 -0.71
C TYR A 120 -0.85 -0.11 -1.55
N ILE A 121 0.14 0.50 -0.96
CA ILE A 121 1.47 0.65 -1.54
C ILE A 121 2.47 0.33 -0.44
N ARG A 122 3.40 -0.57 -0.74
CA ARG A 122 4.54 -0.86 0.13
C ARG A 122 5.83 -0.45 -0.56
N TYR A 123 6.66 0.28 0.15
CA TYR A 123 8.01 0.64 -0.28
C TYR A 123 9.00 0.04 0.72
N ALA A 124 9.76 -0.96 0.27
CA ALA A 124 10.67 -1.75 1.10
C ALA A 124 9.95 -2.39 2.30
N ASP A 125 10.22 -1.94 3.50
CA ASP A 125 9.68 -2.40 4.78
C ASP A 125 8.65 -1.42 5.42
N ASP A 126 8.35 -0.31 4.71
CA ASP A 126 7.36 0.71 5.12
C ASP A 126 5.98 0.51 4.45
#